data_aeffeb6f6be9a4971bb692ed2515421a
#
_entry.id   aeffeb6f6be9a4971bb692ed2515421a
#
_cell.length_a   1.000
_cell.length_b   1.000
_cell.length_c   1.000
_cell.angle_alpha   90.00
_cell.angle_beta   90.00
_cell.angle_gamma   90.00
#
_symmetry.space_group_name_H-M   'P 1'
#
loop_
_entity.id
_entity.type
_entity.pdbx_description
1 polymer ?
#
loop_
_entity_poly.entity_id
_entity_poly.type
_entity_poly.pdbx_seq_one_letter_code
_entity_poly.pdbx_strand_id
1 'polypeptide(L)'
;MVLRDMIWYMSPDNSQRKGDNDIVEVFEHALHTLQSLGTRGAVDGSLSALNMSEEEDISGTELFLAMKEAVENGVFGIDDYGGDINNQDRWPLLLVEYQYLLTFGMWEVGKELWEGGSLAPEWSDSANTPSGIQQNNPLGYALFNNYISPVLSKPDLSQLRSMFQDNDGGQSGYVPD
;
A
#
# COMPACT_ATOMS: atom_id res chain seq x y z
N MET A 1 3.28 4.96 15.53
CA MET A 1 1.96 4.71 14.91
C MET A 1 1.87 3.27 14.46
N VAL A 2 2.73 2.78 13.61
CA VAL A 2 2.74 1.43 13.05
C VAL A 2 2.61 0.31 14.10
N LEU A 3 3.43 0.32 15.15
CA LEU A 3 3.39 -0.73 16.19
C LEU A 3 2.05 -0.80 16.94
N ARG A 4 1.35 0.33 17.06
CA ARG A 4 0.08 0.40 17.78
C ARG A 4 -1.04 -0.28 16.99
N ASP A 5 -1.06 -0.08 15.68
CA ASP A 5 -2.06 -0.65 14.81
C ASP A 5 -1.84 -2.18 14.69
N MET A 6 -0.61 -2.62 14.51
CA MET A 6 -0.27 -4.05 14.51
C MET A 6 -0.71 -4.76 15.81
N ILE A 7 -0.53 -4.14 16.97
CA ILE A 7 -0.99 -4.69 18.27
C ILE A 7 -2.53 -4.81 18.28
N TRP A 8 -3.25 -3.84 17.71
CA TRP A 8 -4.70 -3.89 17.65
C TRP A 8 -5.21 -5.10 16.84
N TYR A 9 -4.61 -5.38 15.69
CA TYR A 9 -4.98 -6.54 14.86
C TYR A 9 -4.61 -7.89 15.49
N MET A 10 -3.63 -7.94 16.32
CA MET A 10 -3.28 -9.15 17.08
C MET A 10 -4.14 -9.40 18.31
N SER A 11 -5.11 -8.53 18.63
CA SER A 11 -6.00 -8.74 19.76
C SER A 11 -6.98 -9.89 19.52
N PRO A 12 -7.13 -10.86 20.44
CA PRO A 12 -8.06 -11.98 20.28
C PRO A 12 -9.53 -11.55 20.11
N ASP A 13 -9.88 -10.39 20.63
CA ASP A 13 -11.25 -9.87 20.58
C ASP A 13 -11.61 -9.16 19.26
N ASN A 14 -10.67 -9.07 18.34
CA ASN A 14 -10.91 -8.40 17.07
C ASN A 14 -11.75 -9.28 16.13
N SER A 15 -13.03 -8.97 16.03
CA SER A 15 -13.98 -9.68 15.15
C SER A 15 -13.74 -9.47 13.64
N GLN A 16 -12.85 -8.56 13.27
CA GLN A 16 -12.51 -8.27 11.86
C GLN A 16 -11.43 -9.20 11.29
N ARG A 17 -10.85 -10.05 12.12
CA ARG A 17 -9.90 -11.06 11.68
C ARG A 17 -10.60 -12.15 10.92
N LYS A 18 -10.51 -12.12 9.61
CA LYS A 18 -11.06 -13.15 8.72
C LYS A 18 -10.18 -13.30 7.50
N GLY A 19 -9.97 -14.53 7.08
CA GLY A 19 -9.18 -14.83 5.90
C GLY A 19 -7.74 -14.31 6.01
N ASP A 20 -7.30 -13.58 5.01
CA ASP A 20 -5.94 -13.04 4.92
C ASP A 20 -5.83 -11.59 5.44
N ASN A 21 -6.81 -11.07 6.19
CA ASN A 21 -6.82 -9.67 6.64
C ASN A 21 -5.63 -9.32 7.52
N ASP A 22 -5.22 -10.20 8.43
CA ASP A 22 -4.04 -9.98 9.26
C ASP A 22 -2.74 -9.97 8.44
N ILE A 23 -2.66 -10.74 7.36
CA ILE A 23 -1.56 -10.69 6.40
C ILE A 23 -1.55 -9.35 5.69
N VAL A 24 -2.71 -8.88 5.22
CA VAL A 24 -2.85 -7.59 4.56
C VAL A 24 -2.33 -6.47 5.45
N GLU A 25 -2.85 -6.38 6.68
CA GLU A 25 -2.50 -5.32 7.62
C GLU A 25 -1.02 -5.31 7.98
N VAL A 26 -0.46 -6.47 8.33
CA VAL A 26 0.98 -6.56 8.67
C VAL A 26 1.83 -6.22 7.45
N PHE A 27 1.42 -6.66 6.27
CA PHE A 27 2.17 -6.41 5.05
C PHE A 27 2.08 -4.96 4.60
N GLU A 28 0.91 -4.34 4.69
CA GLU A 28 0.70 -2.92 4.48
C GLU A 28 1.63 -2.09 5.36
N HIS A 29 1.59 -2.31 6.67
CA HIS A 29 2.43 -1.56 7.62
C HIS A 29 3.94 -1.81 7.42
N ALA A 30 4.32 -3.02 7.00
CA ALA A 30 5.69 -3.30 6.59
C ALA A 30 6.07 -2.50 5.34
N LEU A 31 5.18 -2.43 4.35
CA LEU A 31 5.40 -1.61 3.15
C LEU A 31 5.47 -0.12 3.48
N HIS A 32 4.58 0.41 4.33
CA HIS A 32 4.66 1.80 4.80
C HIS A 32 6.04 2.13 5.36
N THR A 33 6.58 1.24 6.19
CA THR A 33 7.92 1.43 6.77
C THR A 33 9.02 1.34 5.71
N LEU A 34 8.96 0.32 4.83
CA LEU A 34 9.94 0.12 3.78
C LEU A 34 9.93 1.26 2.76
N GLN A 35 8.77 1.77 2.43
CA GLN A 35 8.60 2.84 1.45
C GLN A 35 9.01 4.19 2.01
N SER A 36 8.61 4.51 3.23
CA SER A 36 8.92 5.79 3.86
C SER A 36 10.41 5.96 4.18
N LEU A 37 11.09 4.89 4.56
CA LEU A 37 12.47 4.92 5.01
C LEU A 37 13.42 4.17 4.08
N GLY A 38 13.07 2.95 3.68
CA GLY A 38 13.96 2.05 2.94
C GLY A 38 14.06 2.40 1.46
N THR A 39 12.95 2.39 0.76
CA THR A 39 12.92 2.61 -0.70
C THR A 39 13.40 4.01 -1.04
N ARG A 40 12.92 5.01 -0.29
CA ARG A 40 13.36 6.40 -0.42
C ARG A 40 14.87 6.54 -0.19
N GLY A 41 15.40 5.90 0.85
CA GLY A 41 16.83 5.91 1.15
C GLY A 41 17.67 5.17 0.11
N ALA A 42 17.15 4.08 -0.47
CA ALA A 42 17.83 3.28 -1.48
C ALA A 42 17.88 3.94 -2.87
N VAL A 43 16.90 4.80 -3.16
CA VAL A 43 16.82 5.53 -4.45
C VAL A 43 17.66 6.79 -4.47
N ASP A 44 18.43 7.08 -3.45
CA ASP A 44 19.11 8.36 -3.19
C ASP A 44 18.17 9.36 -2.51
N GLY A 45 18.37 9.52 -1.21
CA GLY A 45 17.53 10.38 -0.35
C GLY A 45 17.48 11.86 -0.72
N SER A 46 18.31 12.31 -1.67
CA SER A 46 18.23 13.64 -2.25
C SER A 46 17.22 13.73 -3.38
N LEU A 47 16.72 12.58 -3.90
CA LEU A 47 15.84 12.60 -5.04
C LEU A 47 14.43 12.98 -4.66
N SER A 48 14.01 14.00 -5.33
CA SER A 48 12.63 14.48 -5.35
C SER A 48 11.61 13.42 -5.80
N ALA A 49 12.03 12.33 -6.46
CA ALA A 49 11.11 11.35 -7.04
C ALA A 49 10.16 10.73 -6.01
N LEU A 50 10.69 10.29 -4.87
CA LEU A 50 9.94 9.63 -3.80
C LEU A 50 9.90 10.48 -2.51
N ASN A 51 10.08 11.79 -2.61
CA ASN A 51 10.07 12.65 -1.43
C ASN A 51 8.65 12.79 -0.87
N MET A 52 8.51 12.54 0.43
CA MET A 52 7.26 12.64 1.20
C MET A 52 7.45 13.58 2.41
N SER A 53 8.41 14.50 2.34
CA SER A 53 8.70 15.43 3.44
C SER A 53 7.54 16.38 3.68
N GLU A 54 7.19 16.59 4.96
CA GLU A 54 6.22 17.61 5.36
C GLU A 54 6.81 19.03 5.33
N GLU A 55 8.15 19.14 5.25
CA GLU A 55 8.86 20.42 5.32
C GLU A 55 9.18 21.01 3.94
N GLU A 56 8.96 20.25 2.87
CA GLU A 56 9.31 20.62 1.50
C GLU A 56 8.08 20.62 0.59
N ASP A 57 8.13 21.43 -0.48
CA ASP A 57 7.12 21.37 -1.53
C ASP A 57 7.32 20.07 -2.36
N ILE A 58 6.47 19.11 -2.11
CA ILE A 58 6.48 17.81 -2.77
C ILE A 58 5.55 17.71 -3.99
N SER A 59 4.84 18.77 -4.33
CA SER A 59 3.84 18.78 -5.42
C SER A 59 4.41 18.48 -6.80
N GLY A 60 5.72 18.62 -6.96
CA GLY A 60 6.45 18.30 -8.20
C GLY A 60 7.17 16.96 -8.20
N THR A 61 7.07 16.17 -7.13
CA THR A 61 7.72 14.85 -7.08
C THR A 61 7.02 13.85 -7.99
N GLU A 62 7.76 12.87 -8.51
CA GLU A 62 7.15 11.82 -9.36
C GLU A 62 6.09 11.03 -8.60
N LEU A 63 6.32 10.78 -7.30
CA LEU A 63 5.37 10.10 -6.44
C LEU A 63 4.06 10.89 -6.28
N PHE A 64 4.14 12.20 -6.01
CA PHE A 64 2.94 13.04 -5.90
C PHE A 64 2.18 13.12 -7.23
N LEU A 65 2.88 13.30 -8.34
CA LEU A 65 2.25 13.39 -9.66
C LEU A 65 1.58 12.07 -10.04
N ALA A 66 2.19 10.92 -9.72
CA ALA A 66 1.61 9.61 -9.95
C ALA A 66 0.35 9.37 -9.08
N MET A 67 0.40 9.75 -7.81
CA MET A 67 -0.76 9.69 -6.91
C MET A 67 -1.89 10.60 -7.42
N LYS A 68 -1.57 11.83 -7.79
CA LYS A 68 -2.56 12.79 -8.30
C LYS A 68 -3.25 12.26 -9.57
N GLU A 69 -2.49 11.71 -10.51
CA GLU A 69 -3.05 11.07 -11.71
C GLU A 69 -3.99 9.92 -11.33
N ALA A 70 -3.61 9.09 -10.34
CA ALA A 70 -4.46 7.99 -9.86
C ALA A 70 -5.79 8.49 -9.28
N VAL A 71 -5.78 9.57 -8.52
CA VAL A 71 -7.00 10.19 -7.99
C VAL A 71 -7.86 10.77 -9.12
N GLU A 72 -7.26 11.52 -10.04
CA GLU A 72 -7.96 12.15 -11.17
C GLU A 72 -8.59 11.11 -12.12
N ASN A 73 -7.96 9.94 -12.27
CA ASN A 73 -8.46 8.84 -13.10
C ASN A 73 -9.37 7.86 -12.36
N GLY A 74 -9.68 8.12 -11.08
CA GLY A 74 -10.54 7.25 -10.27
C GLY A 74 -9.91 5.88 -9.97
N VAL A 75 -8.59 5.81 -9.95
CA VAL A 75 -7.82 4.63 -9.54
C VAL A 75 -7.68 4.58 -8.01
N PHE A 76 -7.33 5.72 -7.41
CA PHE A 76 -7.19 5.87 -5.97
C PHE A 76 -8.30 6.74 -5.41
N GLY A 77 -9.16 6.16 -4.58
CA GLY A 77 -10.24 6.86 -3.87
C GLY A 77 -9.73 7.45 -2.57
N ILE A 78 -9.96 8.74 -2.38
CA ILE A 78 -9.45 9.48 -1.20
C ILE A 78 -10.55 9.95 -0.24
N ASP A 79 -11.77 9.48 -0.40
CA ASP A 79 -12.92 9.93 0.39
C ASP A 79 -12.74 9.63 1.90
N ASP A 80 -12.21 8.47 2.24
CA ASP A 80 -11.93 8.07 3.62
C ASP A 80 -10.79 8.88 4.26
N TYR A 81 -9.98 9.54 3.43
CA TYR A 81 -8.89 10.43 3.84
C TYR A 81 -9.27 11.91 3.84
N GLY A 82 -10.56 12.23 3.64
CA GLY A 82 -11.09 13.58 3.64
C GLY A 82 -11.42 14.16 2.27
N GLY A 83 -11.20 13.42 1.18
CA GLY A 83 -11.71 13.71 -0.17
C GLY A 83 -11.10 14.90 -0.89
N ASP A 84 -10.07 15.56 -0.35
CA ASP A 84 -9.47 16.77 -0.94
C ASP A 84 -7.97 16.61 -1.20
N ILE A 85 -7.63 16.38 -2.47
CA ILE A 85 -6.24 16.28 -2.94
C ILE A 85 -5.45 17.60 -2.78
N ASN A 86 -6.12 18.75 -2.62
CA ASN A 86 -5.46 20.03 -2.43
C ASN A 86 -5.12 20.31 -0.95
N ASN A 87 -5.61 19.50 -0.03
CA ASN A 87 -5.25 19.61 1.38
C ASN A 87 -3.84 19.04 1.62
N GLN A 88 -2.86 19.95 1.66
CA GLN A 88 -1.44 19.61 1.82
C GLN A 88 -1.14 18.87 3.12
N ASP A 89 -1.89 19.13 4.20
CA ASP A 89 -1.72 18.45 5.48
C ASP A 89 -2.01 16.93 5.39
N ARG A 90 -2.70 16.49 4.33
CA ARG A 90 -3.02 15.08 4.08
C ARG A 90 -2.05 14.38 3.14
N TRP A 91 -1.24 15.12 2.41
CA TRP A 91 -0.34 14.54 1.41
C TRP A 91 0.57 13.43 1.96
N PRO A 92 1.22 13.56 3.12
CA PRO A 92 2.08 12.49 3.63
C PRO A 92 1.31 11.17 3.83
N LEU A 93 0.08 11.25 4.35
CA LEU A 93 -0.79 10.07 4.49
C LEU A 93 -1.17 9.50 3.13
N LEU A 94 -1.70 10.33 2.23
CA LEU A 94 -2.12 9.90 0.90
C LEU A 94 -0.99 9.26 0.10
N LEU A 95 0.24 9.78 0.21
CA LEU A 95 1.40 9.22 -0.48
C LEU A 95 1.80 7.85 0.05
N VAL A 96 1.70 7.64 1.35
CA VAL A 96 1.98 6.35 1.99
C VAL A 96 0.96 5.30 1.55
N GLU A 97 -0.33 5.63 1.62
CA GLU A 97 -1.42 4.75 1.19
C GLU A 97 -1.34 4.44 -0.31
N TYR A 98 -1.23 5.47 -1.14
CA TYR A 98 -1.09 5.29 -2.59
C TYR A 98 0.07 4.36 -2.95
N GLN A 99 1.24 4.54 -2.33
CA GLN A 99 2.42 3.77 -2.68
C GLN A 99 2.27 2.28 -2.32
N TYR A 100 1.63 1.97 -1.19
CA TYR A 100 1.35 0.58 -0.84
C TYR A 100 0.33 -0.04 -1.79
N LEU A 101 -0.78 0.66 -2.10
CA LEU A 101 -1.82 0.20 -3.01
C LEU A 101 -1.28 -0.02 -4.43
N LEU A 102 -0.47 0.92 -4.93
CA LEU A 102 0.26 0.75 -6.18
C LEU A 102 1.10 -0.53 -6.18
N THR A 103 1.83 -0.79 -5.09
CA THR A 103 2.67 -1.98 -4.95
C THR A 103 1.83 -3.25 -4.94
N PHE A 104 0.71 -3.28 -4.23
CA PHE A 104 -0.24 -4.39 -4.23
C PHE A 104 -0.80 -4.67 -5.62
N GLY A 105 -1.19 -3.65 -6.35
CA GLY A 105 -1.67 -3.78 -7.73
C GLY A 105 -0.58 -4.28 -8.69
N MET A 106 0.62 -3.73 -8.62
CA MET A 106 1.76 -4.14 -9.46
C MET A 106 2.22 -5.56 -9.18
N TRP A 107 2.06 -6.04 -7.96
CA TRP A 107 2.36 -7.42 -7.58
C TRP A 107 1.18 -8.37 -7.72
N GLU A 108 0.00 -7.86 -8.04
CA GLU A 108 -1.25 -8.61 -8.13
C GLU A 108 -1.63 -9.33 -6.82
N VAL A 109 -1.10 -8.87 -5.68
CA VAL A 109 -1.37 -9.48 -4.38
C VAL A 109 -2.71 -9.08 -3.80
N GLY A 110 -3.23 -7.91 -4.15
CA GLY A 110 -4.55 -7.46 -3.72
C GLY A 110 -5.67 -8.39 -4.12
N LYS A 111 -5.61 -8.96 -5.34
CA LYS A 111 -6.59 -9.95 -5.81
C LYS A 111 -6.65 -11.22 -4.96
N GLU A 112 -5.53 -11.57 -4.32
CA GLU A 112 -5.42 -12.79 -3.53
C GLU A 112 -5.68 -12.57 -2.04
N LEU A 113 -5.35 -11.38 -1.53
CA LEU A 113 -5.37 -11.10 -0.09
C LEU A 113 -6.58 -10.28 0.34
N TRP A 114 -7.08 -9.36 -0.50
CA TRP A 114 -8.26 -8.57 -0.16
C TRP A 114 -9.53 -9.42 -0.16
N GLU A 115 -10.43 -9.14 0.78
CA GLU A 115 -11.71 -9.82 0.85
C GLU A 115 -12.49 -9.63 -0.46
N GLY A 116 -12.85 -10.73 -1.10
CA GLY A 116 -13.48 -10.70 -2.42
C GLY A 116 -12.57 -10.28 -3.57
N GLY A 117 -11.26 -10.09 -3.32
CA GLY A 117 -10.27 -9.68 -4.33
C GLY A 117 -10.37 -8.20 -4.74
N SER A 118 -11.05 -7.37 -3.95
CA SER A 118 -11.31 -5.96 -4.25
C SER A 118 -11.14 -5.08 -3.01
N LEU A 119 -10.64 -3.88 -3.20
CA LEU A 119 -10.60 -2.82 -2.19
C LEU A 119 -11.35 -1.56 -2.66
N ALA A 120 -12.23 -1.71 -3.64
CA ALA A 120 -13.04 -0.58 -4.11
C ALA A 120 -13.97 -0.06 -2.99
N PRO A 121 -14.15 1.27 -2.86
CA PRO A 121 -13.74 2.31 -3.80
C PRO A 121 -12.34 2.88 -3.58
N GLU A 122 -11.60 2.44 -2.55
CA GLU A 122 -10.29 2.99 -2.23
C GLU A 122 -9.25 2.72 -3.33
N TRP A 123 -9.27 1.50 -3.87
CA TRP A 123 -8.45 1.14 -5.03
C TRP A 123 -9.30 0.47 -6.10
N SER A 124 -9.28 1.03 -7.30
CA SER A 124 -10.09 0.53 -8.42
C SER A 124 -9.64 -0.85 -8.87
N ASP A 125 -10.61 -1.75 -9.09
CA ASP A 125 -10.34 -3.08 -9.66
C ASP A 125 -9.68 -3.03 -11.04
N SER A 126 -9.84 -1.92 -11.77
CA SER A 126 -9.17 -1.70 -13.05
C SER A 126 -7.65 -1.58 -12.93
N ALA A 127 -7.14 -1.32 -11.73
CA ALA A 127 -5.72 -1.15 -11.42
C ALA A 127 -5.13 -2.29 -10.56
N ASN A 128 -5.80 -3.44 -10.47
CA ASN A 128 -5.34 -4.62 -9.72
C ASN A 128 -4.34 -5.49 -10.50
N THR A 129 -3.79 -4.98 -11.61
CA THR A 129 -2.76 -5.65 -12.42
C THR A 129 -1.77 -4.64 -12.98
N PRO A 130 -0.53 -5.05 -13.31
CA PRO A 130 0.42 -4.17 -13.99
C PRO A 130 -0.12 -3.54 -15.27
N SER A 131 -0.85 -4.32 -16.09
CA SER A 131 -1.46 -3.79 -17.31
C SER A 131 -2.58 -2.80 -17.05
N GLY A 132 -3.38 -3.03 -16.02
CA GLY A 132 -4.43 -2.11 -15.58
C GLY A 132 -3.86 -0.80 -15.06
N ILE A 133 -2.79 -0.87 -14.26
CA ILE A 133 -2.07 0.32 -13.78
C ILE A 133 -1.43 1.06 -14.96
N GLN A 134 -0.77 0.36 -15.87
CA GLN A 134 -0.19 0.99 -17.05
C GLN A 134 -1.21 1.77 -17.88
N GLN A 135 -2.44 1.28 -17.96
CA GLN A 135 -3.52 1.91 -18.69
C GLN A 135 -4.16 3.09 -17.95
N ASN A 136 -4.38 2.95 -16.64
CA ASN A 136 -5.21 3.88 -15.86
C ASN A 136 -4.38 4.81 -14.96
N ASN A 137 -3.13 4.45 -14.66
CA ASN A 137 -2.17 5.27 -13.92
C ASN A 137 -0.74 5.07 -14.47
N PRO A 138 -0.48 5.51 -15.70
CA PRO A 138 0.82 5.33 -16.36
C PRO A 138 2.00 5.93 -15.60
N LEU A 139 1.81 7.05 -14.90
CA LEU A 139 2.86 7.63 -14.05
C LEU A 139 3.19 6.69 -12.87
N GLY A 140 2.19 6.08 -12.25
CA GLY A 140 2.38 5.09 -11.20
C GLY A 140 3.11 3.84 -11.71
N TYR A 141 2.74 3.36 -12.89
CA TYR A 141 3.43 2.25 -13.53
C TYR A 141 4.92 2.55 -13.77
N ALA A 142 5.23 3.74 -14.30
CA ALA A 142 6.60 4.17 -14.50
C ALA A 142 7.36 4.33 -13.17
N LEU A 143 6.75 4.96 -12.17
CA LEU A 143 7.30 5.13 -10.83
C LEU A 143 7.71 3.78 -10.22
N PHE A 144 6.79 2.81 -10.23
CA PHE A 144 7.04 1.48 -9.68
C PHE A 144 8.24 0.80 -10.37
N ASN A 145 8.27 0.79 -11.69
CA ASN A 145 9.33 0.11 -12.44
C ASN A 145 10.70 0.81 -12.30
N ASN A 146 10.71 2.13 -12.21
CA ASN A 146 11.95 2.89 -12.12
C ASN A 146 12.58 2.89 -10.73
N TYR A 147 11.75 2.91 -9.67
CA TYR A 147 12.23 3.19 -8.32
C TYR A 147 11.91 2.11 -7.28
N ILE A 148 10.76 1.43 -7.39
CA ILE A 148 10.32 0.46 -6.40
C ILE A 148 10.80 -0.95 -6.75
N SER A 149 10.47 -1.42 -7.94
CA SER A 149 10.83 -2.77 -8.41
C SER A 149 12.33 -3.10 -8.35
N PRO A 150 13.26 -2.16 -8.60
CA PRO A 150 14.69 -2.45 -8.49
C PRO A 150 15.18 -2.78 -7.07
N VAL A 151 14.46 -2.33 -6.03
CA VAL A 151 14.91 -2.43 -4.63
C VAL A 151 13.95 -3.23 -3.75
N LEU A 152 12.76 -3.54 -4.22
CA LEU A 152 11.72 -4.22 -3.46
C LEU A 152 11.16 -5.40 -4.27
N SER A 153 11.30 -6.60 -3.75
CA SER A 153 10.83 -7.83 -4.41
C SER A 153 9.47 -8.26 -3.91
N LYS A 154 8.63 -8.77 -4.82
CA LYS A 154 7.36 -9.41 -4.45
C LYS A 154 7.64 -10.59 -3.52
N PRO A 155 6.97 -10.68 -2.37
CA PRO A 155 7.09 -11.83 -1.49
C PRO A 155 6.39 -13.05 -2.07
N ASP A 156 6.80 -14.23 -1.63
CA ASP A 156 6.07 -15.47 -1.89
C ASP A 156 4.85 -15.55 -0.97
N LEU A 157 3.66 -15.51 -1.55
CA LEU A 157 2.40 -15.50 -0.80
C LEU A 157 2.17 -16.82 -0.04
N SER A 158 2.69 -17.93 -0.54
CA SER A 158 2.57 -19.20 0.18
C SER A 158 3.43 -19.20 1.44
N GLN A 159 4.59 -18.56 1.39
CA GLN A 159 5.44 -18.36 2.57
C GLN A 159 4.80 -17.38 3.55
N LEU A 160 4.24 -16.26 3.05
CA LEU A 160 3.51 -15.34 3.91
C LEU A 160 2.38 -16.05 4.65
N ARG A 161 1.51 -16.77 3.94
CA ARG A 161 0.42 -17.53 4.57
C ARG A 161 0.94 -18.56 5.57
N SER A 162 2.07 -19.20 5.31
CA SER A 162 2.65 -20.15 6.27
C SER A 162 3.16 -19.48 7.55
N MET A 163 3.61 -18.22 7.48
CA MET A 163 4.02 -17.44 8.66
C MET A 163 2.82 -17.02 9.51
N PHE A 164 1.67 -16.85 8.88
CA PHE A 164 0.40 -16.50 9.52
C PHE A 164 -0.51 -17.73 9.64
N GLN A 165 0.07 -18.93 9.53
CA GLN A 165 -0.70 -20.15 9.70
C GLN A 165 -1.28 -20.21 11.12
N ASP A 166 -2.58 -20.38 11.16
CA ASP A 166 -3.34 -20.47 12.38
C ASP A 166 -4.11 -21.79 12.46
N ASN A 167 -4.67 -22.05 13.62
CA ASN A 167 -5.48 -23.24 13.87
C ASN A 167 -6.98 -22.90 13.92
N ASP A 168 -7.36 -21.68 13.60
CA ASP A 168 -8.73 -21.18 13.69
C ASP A 168 -9.49 -21.14 12.37
N GLY A 169 -9.00 -21.81 11.35
CA GLY A 169 -9.63 -21.93 10.03
C GLY A 169 -9.35 -20.75 9.10
N GLY A 170 -8.23 -20.07 9.26
CA GLY A 170 -7.78 -18.98 8.38
C GLY A 170 -8.30 -17.62 8.81
N GLN A 171 -8.49 -17.42 10.09
CA GLN A 171 -8.94 -16.13 10.61
C GLN A 171 -7.80 -15.21 11.06
N SER A 172 -6.78 -15.74 11.69
CA SER A 172 -5.60 -14.98 12.06
C SER A 172 -4.40 -15.90 12.27
N GLY A 173 -3.19 -15.38 12.11
CA GLY A 173 -1.97 -16.10 12.48
C GLY A 173 -1.70 -16.16 13.98
N TYR A 174 -2.57 -15.59 14.81
CA TYR A 174 -2.41 -15.60 16.25
C TYR A 174 -3.12 -16.79 16.87
N VAL A 175 -2.35 -17.67 17.52
CA VAL A 175 -2.85 -18.74 18.37
C VAL A 175 -2.59 -18.32 19.81
N PRO A 176 -3.62 -18.00 20.59
CA PRO A 176 -3.43 -17.73 22.02
C PRO A 176 -2.92 -18.99 22.72
N ASP A 177 -1.93 -18.83 23.61
CA ASP A 177 -1.42 -19.86 24.51
C ASP A 177 -2.49 -20.40 25.45
#